data_ff69a37a2c22f680f32bf5321eaa1c48
#
_entry.id   ff69a37a2c22f680f32bf5321eaa1c48
#
_cell.length_a   1.000
_cell.length_b   1.000
_cell.length_c   1.000
_cell.angle_alpha   90.00
_cell.angle_beta   90.00
_cell.angle_gamma   90.00
#
_symmetry.space_group_name_H-M   'P 1'
#
loop_
_entity.id
_entity.type
_entity.pdbx_description
1 polymer ?
#
loop_
_entity_poly.entity_id
_entity_poly.type
_entity_poly.pdbx_seq_one_letter_code
_entity_poly.pdbx_strand_id
1 'polypeptide(L)'
;MKKIFLICAILGAVFAKDYEVIDSVNTSFRIFGKNDRIEVISVSDPKIDGVTCFISYAKKGGAKEIVGVEEDRSEASVSCSQTAPKIIIKEELKKEDIFAKKSSLIFKKTHVVRMFDEASQSIIYLVYSDKIIDGSPDNSISAIPCNQAVGKVCEFAYKK
;
A
#
# COMPACT_ATOMS: atom_id res chain seq x y z
N MET A 1 25.97 -16.16 -49.09
CA MET A 1 26.15 -15.21 -48.00
C MET A 1 24.81 -15.09 -47.26
N LYS A 2 24.63 -15.83 -46.14
CA LYS A 2 23.38 -15.85 -45.35
C LYS A 2 23.47 -14.75 -44.30
N LYS A 3 22.63 -13.72 -44.42
CA LYS A 3 22.49 -12.69 -43.39
C LYS A 3 21.62 -13.22 -42.26
N ILE A 4 22.23 -13.47 -41.10
CA ILE A 4 21.55 -13.81 -39.87
C ILE A 4 21.07 -12.51 -39.26
N PHE A 5 19.74 -12.29 -39.26
CA PHE A 5 19.09 -11.21 -38.47
C PHE A 5 18.98 -11.65 -37.04
N LEU A 6 19.81 -11.09 -36.16
CA LEU A 6 19.73 -11.28 -34.72
C LEU A 6 18.59 -10.38 -34.17
N ILE A 7 17.42 -10.97 -33.93
CA ILE A 7 16.30 -10.29 -33.28
C ILE A 7 16.61 -10.25 -31.79
N CYS A 8 17.07 -9.10 -31.30
CA CYS A 8 17.19 -8.83 -29.87
C CYS A 8 15.79 -8.61 -29.29
N ALA A 9 15.21 -9.65 -28.71
CA ALA A 9 13.98 -9.54 -27.92
C ALA A 9 14.32 -8.82 -26.60
N ILE A 10 14.03 -7.53 -26.53
CA ILE A 10 14.07 -6.77 -25.28
C ILE A 10 12.88 -7.24 -24.45
N LEU A 11 13.10 -8.15 -23.51
CA LEU A 11 12.16 -8.45 -22.44
C LEU A 11 12.10 -7.21 -21.55
N GLY A 12 11.14 -6.34 -21.78
CA GLY A 12 10.77 -5.28 -20.84
C GLY A 12 10.27 -5.93 -19.56
N ALA A 13 11.05 -5.88 -18.50
CA ALA A 13 10.58 -6.21 -17.17
C ALA A 13 9.47 -5.21 -16.80
N VAL A 14 8.22 -5.64 -16.89
CA VAL A 14 7.09 -4.90 -16.34
C VAL A 14 7.22 -5.00 -14.83
N PHE A 15 7.73 -3.95 -14.20
CA PHE A 15 7.65 -3.81 -12.75
C PHE A 15 6.17 -3.66 -12.38
N ALA A 16 5.55 -4.72 -11.90
CA ALA A 16 4.21 -4.66 -11.36
C ALA A 16 4.24 -3.70 -10.15
N LYS A 17 3.44 -2.64 -10.19
CA LYS A 17 3.19 -1.81 -9.02
C LYS A 17 2.38 -2.64 -8.03
N ASP A 18 2.82 -2.67 -6.78
CA ASP A 18 2.11 -3.39 -5.70
C ASP A 18 0.87 -2.63 -5.21
N TYR A 19 0.52 -1.54 -5.86
CA TYR A 19 -0.64 -0.71 -5.56
C TYR A 19 -1.26 -0.16 -6.84
N GLU A 20 -2.54 0.10 -6.78
CA GLU A 20 -3.31 0.77 -7.83
C GLU A 20 -3.80 2.13 -7.34
N VAL A 21 -3.64 3.16 -8.16
CA VAL A 21 -4.24 4.48 -7.88
C VAL A 21 -5.70 4.42 -8.29
N ILE A 22 -6.59 4.61 -7.33
CA ILE A 22 -8.04 4.60 -7.56
C ILE A 22 -8.46 5.96 -8.13
N ASP A 23 -8.20 7.04 -7.37
CA ASP A 23 -8.57 8.39 -7.76
C ASP A 23 -7.90 9.43 -6.86
N SER A 24 -8.13 10.72 -7.15
CA SER A 24 -7.63 11.82 -6.34
C SER A 24 -8.59 13.00 -6.30
N VAL A 25 -8.55 13.77 -5.20
CA VAL A 25 -9.32 15.00 -5.03
C VAL A 25 -8.36 16.18 -4.89
N ASN A 26 -8.49 17.17 -5.76
CA ASN A 26 -7.69 18.39 -5.67
C ASN A 26 -8.06 19.19 -4.42
N THR A 27 -7.05 19.63 -3.68
CA THR A 27 -7.20 20.42 -2.44
C THR A 27 -6.79 21.87 -2.62
N SER A 28 -6.07 22.19 -3.70
CA SER A 28 -5.70 23.55 -4.06
C SER A 28 -5.67 23.70 -5.58
N PHE A 29 -5.71 24.94 -6.06
CA PHE A 29 -5.52 25.29 -7.46
C PHE A 29 -4.12 25.87 -7.67
N ARG A 30 -3.41 25.41 -8.70
CA ARG A 30 -2.11 25.96 -9.12
C ARG A 30 -2.18 26.35 -10.59
N ILE A 31 -1.58 27.51 -10.91
CA ILE A 31 -1.50 28.01 -12.29
C ILE A 31 -0.47 27.18 -13.09
N PHE A 32 0.59 26.69 -12.45
CA PHE A 32 1.63 25.89 -13.07
C PHE A 32 1.84 24.57 -12.34
N GLY A 33 1.91 23.46 -13.10
CA GLY A 33 2.06 22.11 -12.59
C GLY A 33 0.74 21.49 -12.13
N LYS A 34 0.80 20.33 -11.50
CA LYS A 34 -0.38 19.66 -10.94
C LYS A 34 -0.83 20.35 -9.66
N ASN A 35 -2.12 20.24 -9.34
CA ASN A 35 -2.70 20.72 -8.10
C ASN A 35 -2.23 19.87 -6.90
N ASP A 36 -2.25 20.49 -5.70
CA ASP A 36 -2.18 19.70 -4.47
C ASP A 36 -3.46 18.85 -4.37
N ARG A 37 -3.32 17.62 -3.90
CA ARG A 37 -4.44 16.67 -3.90
C ARG A 37 -4.31 15.65 -2.78
N ILE A 38 -5.43 15.04 -2.44
CA ILE A 38 -5.46 13.78 -1.70
C ILE A 38 -5.61 12.67 -2.74
N GLU A 39 -4.70 11.71 -2.74
CA GLU A 39 -4.71 10.55 -3.61
C GLU A 39 -5.11 9.31 -2.81
N VAL A 40 -5.94 8.47 -3.41
CA VAL A 40 -6.39 7.20 -2.82
C VAL A 40 -5.84 6.06 -3.64
N ILE A 41 -5.20 5.12 -2.97
CA ILE A 41 -4.68 3.89 -3.57
C ILE A 41 -5.27 2.66 -2.92
N SER A 42 -5.31 1.56 -3.67
CA SER A 42 -5.58 0.22 -3.16
C SER A 42 -4.31 -0.60 -3.11
N VAL A 43 -4.23 -1.43 -2.08
CA VAL A 43 -3.08 -2.30 -1.82
C VAL A 43 -3.58 -3.66 -1.36
N SER A 44 -2.98 -4.71 -1.90
CA SER A 44 -3.21 -6.09 -1.49
C SER A 44 -2.06 -6.60 -0.62
N ASP A 45 -2.39 -7.39 0.40
CA ASP A 45 -1.38 -8.07 1.20
C ASP A 45 -0.88 -9.30 0.45
N PRO A 46 0.43 -9.48 0.24
CA PRO A 46 0.96 -10.61 -0.50
C PRO A 46 0.72 -11.96 0.19
N LYS A 47 0.50 -11.98 1.51
CA LYS A 47 0.28 -13.18 2.31
C LYS A 47 -1.18 -13.45 2.65
N ILE A 48 -2.08 -12.55 2.27
CA ILE A 48 -3.51 -12.64 2.61
C ILE A 48 -4.34 -12.35 1.37
N ASP A 49 -5.13 -13.33 0.93
CA ASP A 49 -6.13 -13.10 -0.11
C ASP A 49 -7.47 -12.72 0.51
N GLY A 50 -8.25 -11.94 -0.23
CA GLY A 50 -9.58 -11.50 0.18
C GLY A 50 -9.61 -10.29 1.11
N VAL A 51 -8.49 -9.60 1.25
CA VAL A 51 -8.37 -8.32 1.95
C VAL A 51 -7.76 -7.28 1.01
N THR A 52 -8.34 -6.11 0.99
CA THR A 52 -7.80 -4.93 0.31
C THR A 52 -7.71 -3.78 1.29
N CYS A 53 -6.56 -3.13 1.34
CA CYS A 53 -6.34 -1.92 2.10
C CYS A 53 -6.43 -0.70 1.18
N PHE A 54 -7.19 0.29 1.59
CA PHE A 54 -7.28 1.59 0.94
C PHE A 54 -6.49 2.59 1.77
N ILE A 55 -5.59 3.32 1.11
CA ILE A 55 -4.72 4.29 1.76
C ILE A 55 -4.94 5.64 1.09
N SER A 56 -5.23 6.66 1.89
CA SER A 56 -5.28 8.04 1.43
C SER A 56 -4.09 8.81 1.96
N TYR A 57 -3.51 9.66 1.15
CA TYR A 57 -2.39 10.52 1.52
C TYR A 57 -2.41 11.83 0.76
N ALA A 58 -1.88 12.89 1.39
CA ALA A 58 -1.76 14.20 0.77
C ALA A 58 -0.54 14.23 -0.16
N LYS A 59 -0.73 14.71 -1.38
CA LYS A 59 0.31 14.87 -2.39
C LYS A 59 0.40 16.33 -2.83
N LYS A 60 1.58 16.92 -2.68
CA LYS A 60 1.84 18.25 -3.19
C LYS A 60 2.02 18.21 -4.69
N GLY A 61 1.41 19.17 -5.36
CA GLY A 61 1.60 19.42 -6.77
C GLY A 61 2.72 20.43 -7.05
N GLY A 62 2.80 20.87 -8.29
CA GLY A 62 3.74 21.90 -8.74
C GLY A 62 4.84 21.34 -9.64
N ALA A 63 5.78 22.21 -10.03
CA ALA A 63 6.85 21.83 -10.97
C ALA A 63 7.84 20.80 -10.40
N LYS A 64 8.00 20.75 -9.07
CA LYS A 64 8.90 19.81 -8.39
C LYS A 64 8.40 18.37 -8.45
N GLU A 65 7.09 18.14 -8.51
CA GLU A 65 6.53 16.80 -8.69
C GLU A 65 6.99 16.16 -10.01
N ILE A 66 7.15 16.96 -11.08
CA ILE A 66 7.57 16.49 -12.41
C ILE A 66 8.98 15.90 -12.37
N VAL A 67 9.85 16.45 -11.51
CA VAL A 67 11.24 15.98 -11.36
C VAL A 67 11.42 15.01 -10.18
N GLY A 68 10.34 14.62 -9.49
CA GLY A 68 10.38 13.62 -8.40
C GLY A 68 11.08 14.09 -7.13
N VAL A 69 11.24 15.41 -6.94
CA VAL A 69 11.99 16.02 -5.80
C VAL A 69 11.06 16.59 -4.74
N GLU A 70 9.74 16.50 -4.95
CA GLU A 70 8.77 17.03 -4.00
C GLU A 70 8.66 16.13 -2.76
N GLU A 71 8.74 16.74 -1.60
CA GLU A 71 8.57 16.09 -0.32
C GLU A 71 7.06 15.99 -0.01
N ASP A 72 6.48 14.80 -0.24
CA ASP A 72 5.11 14.54 0.16
C ASP A 72 5.01 14.52 1.70
N ARG A 73 4.02 15.22 2.26
CA ARG A 73 3.72 15.13 3.68
C ARG A 73 3.25 13.72 4.00
N SER A 74 3.78 13.17 5.08
CA SER A 74 3.62 11.79 5.47
C SER A 74 2.30 11.48 6.20
N GLU A 75 1.31 12.34 6.11
CA GLU A 75 -0.03 12.09 6.65
C GLU A 75 -0.73 11.04 5.79
N ALA A 76 -0.88 9.83 6.30
CA ALA A 76 -1.56 8.74 5.62
C ALA A 76 -2.60 8.10 6.53
N SER A 77 -3.75 7.78 5.95
CA SER A 77 -4.83 7.07 6.62
C SER A 77 -5.05 5.72 5.96
N VAL A 78 -5.38 4.69 6.74
CA VAL A 78 -5.64 3.34 6.23
C VAL A 78 -7.03 2.85 6.62
N SER A 79 -7.70 2.21 5.68
CA SER A 79 -8.91 1.43 5.91
C SER A 79 -8.80 0.13 5.13
N CYS A 80 -8.83 -1.01 5.82
CA CYS A 80 -8.78 -2.31 5.17
C CYS A 80 -10.13 -3.01 5.30
N SER A 81 -10.53 -3.70 4.24
CA SER A 81 -11.82 -4.38 4.18
C SER A 81 -11.68 -5.78 3.61
N GLN A 82 -12.56 -6.66 4.04
CA GLN A 82 -12.76 -7.94 3.37
C GLN A 82 -13.40 -7.70 2.01
N THR A 83 -12.75 -8.17 0.94
CA THR A 83 -13.17 -7.97 -0.45
C THR A 83 -13.51 -9.30 -1.16
N ALA A 84 -13.47 -10.42 -0.43
CA ALA A 84 -13.89 -11.72 -0.93
C ALA A 84 -14.73 -12.46 0.14
N PRO A 85 -15.49 -13.51 -0.20
CA PRO A 85 -16.30 -14.27 0.74
C PRO A 85 -15.51 -14.88 1.90
N LYS A 86 -14.20 -15.15 1.69
CA LYS A 86 -13.27 -15.68 2.68
C LYS A 86 -11.96 -14.94 2.62
N ILE A 87 -11.27 -14.91 3.75
CA ILE A 87 -9.92 -14.40 3.89
C ILE A 87 -8.99 -15.61 3.99
N ILE A 88 -8.07 -15.76 3.04
CA ILE A 88 -7.12 -16.88 3.02
C ILE A 88 -5.76 -16.38 3.50
N ILE A 89 -5.32 -16.89 4.63
CA ILE A 89 -4.02 -16.60 5.22
C ILE A 89 -3.04 -17.66 4.74
N LYS A 90 -2.10 -17.31 3.87
CA LYS A 90 -1.20 -18.23 3.16
C LYS A 90 -0.02 -18.70 4.00
N GLU A 91 0.44 -17.84 4.93
CA GLU A 91 1.62 -18.09 5.76
C GLU A 91 1.37 -17.61 7.18
N GLU A 92 2.22 -18.03 8.12
CA GLU A 92 2.22 -17.52 9.48
C GLU A 92 2.37 -15.99 9.48
N LEU A 93 1.41 -15.30 10.12
CA LEU A 93 1.40 -13.85 10.18
C LEU A 93 2.33 -13.36 11.29
N LYS A 94 3.50 -12.89 10.89
CA LYS A 94 4.43 -12.15 11.76
C LYS A 94 4.27 -10.66 11.50
N LYS A 95 4.67 -9.84 12.46
CA LYS A 95 4.81 -8.40 12.25
C LYS A 95 5.72 -8.16 11.04
N GLU A 96 5.19 -7.58 9.98
CA GLU A 96 5.90 -7.36 8.73
C GLU A 96 5.44 -6.08 8.07
N ASP A 97 6.40 -5.30 7.57
CA ASP A 97 6.11 -4.18 6.69
C ASP A 97 5.79 -4.73 5.29
N ILE A 98 4.55 -4.56 4.86
CA ILE A 98 4.08 -5.10 3.58
C ILE A 98 4.48 -4.24 2.37
N PHE A 99 5.07 -3.05 2.60
CA PHE A 99 5.56 -2.15 1.56
C PHE A 99 7.06 -1.92 1.56
N ALA A 100 7.78 -2.24 2.62
CA ALA A 100 9.20 -1.93 2.79
C ALA A 100 10.12 -2.58 1.72
N LYS A 101 9.66 -3.59 1.03
CA LYS A 101 10.50 -4.34 0.08
C LYS A 101 10.54 -3.78 -1.34
N LYS A 102 9.70 -2.78 -1.69
CA LYS A 102 9.62 -2.28 -3.07
C LYS A 102 9.56 -0.76 -3.09
N SER A 103 10.69 -0.18 -3.41
CA SER A 103 10.94 1.25 -3.51
C SER A 103 10.03 1.96 -4.52
N SER A 104 8.88 2.40 -4.07
CA SER A 104 8.20 3.52 -4.67
C SER A 104 8.72 4.79 -4.01
N LEU A 105 9.20 5.74 -4.79
CA LEU A 105 9.66 7.04 -4.28
C LEU A 105 8.58 7.77 -3.45
N ILE A 106 7.32 7.43 -3.68
CA ILE A 106 6.13 7.98 -3.00
C ILE A 106 6.06 7.55 -1.54
N PHE A 107 6.53 6.34 -1.21
CA PHE A 107 6.38 5.72 0.12
C PHE A 107 7.68 5.61 0.92
N LYS A 108 8.73 6.32 0.56
CA LYS A 108 9.99 6.31 1.34
C LYS A 108 9.82 6.70 2.80
N LYS A 109 8.70 7.34 3.14
CA LYS A 109 8.40 7.85 4.48
C LYS A 109 7.13 7.27 5.09
N THR A 110 6.42 6.39 4.40
CA THR A 110 5.18 5.77 4.88
C THR A 110 5.34 4.26 4.91
N HIS A 111 5.06 3.68 6.05
CA HIS A 111 5.13 2.25 6.30
C HIS A 111 3.73 1.69 6.50
N VAL A 112 3.49 0.49 6.00
CA VAL A 112 2.28 -0.27 6.28
C VAL A 112 2.69 -1.60 6.91
N VAL A 113 2.46 -1.72 8.20
CA VAL A 113 2.84 -2.91 8.97
C VAL A 113 1.61 -3.76 9.24
N ARG A 114 1.69 -5.03 8.84
CA ARG A 114 0.73 -6.05 9.24
C ARG A 114 1.13 -6.67 10.56
N MET A 115 0.15 -6.89 11.42
CA MET A 115 0.25 -7.64 12.67
C MET A 115 -0.94 -8.57 12.80
N PHE A 116 -0.86 -9.56 13.68
CA PHE A 116 -1.97 -10.43 14.03
C PHE A 116 -2.15 -10.45 15.54
N ASP A 117 -3.36 -10.15 16.00
CA ASP A 117 -3.73 -10.27 17.41
C ASP A 117 -4.38 -11.64 17.66
N GLU A 118 -3.65 -12.50 18.36
CA GLU A 118 -4.10 -13.85 18.72
C GLU A 118 -5.32 -13.84 19.62
N ALA A 119 -5.43 -12.84 20.52
CA ALA A 119 -6.50 -12.79 21.51
C ALA A 119 -7.86 -12.47 20.86
N SER A 120 -7.90 -11.47 19.98
CA SER A 120 -9.10 -11.11 19.24
C SER A 120 -9.25 -11.83 17.91
N GLN A 121 -8.25 -12.62 17.50
CA GLN A 121 -8.20 -13.25 16.17
C GLN A 121 -8.41 -12.22 15.06
N SER A 122 -7.63 -11.13 15.09
CA SER A 122 -7.78 -10.01 14.17
C SER A 122 -6.47 -9.72 13.41
N ILE A 123 -6.61 -9.45 12.12
CA ILE A 123 -5.54 -8.92 11.29
C ILE A 123 -5.52 -7.41 11.47
N ILE A 124 -4.37 -6.85 11.81
CA ILE A 124 -4.20 -5.43 12.08
C ILE A 124 -3.22 -4.84 11.07
N TYR A 125 -3.59 -3.72 10.48
CA TYR A 125 -2.74 -2.92 9.61
C TYR A 125 -2.50 -1.56 10.25
N LEU A 126 -1.24 -1.24 10.49
CA LEU A 126 -0.79 0.05 11.00
C LEU A 126 -0.06 0.79 9.88
N VAL A 127 -0.55 1.96 9.51
CA VAL A 127 0.17 2.92 8.67
C VAL A 127 0.82 3.95 9.57
N TYR A 128 2.10 4.24 9.34
CA TYR A 128 2.80 5.32 10.04
C TYR A 128 3.85 5.94 9.13
N SER A 129 4.19 7.18 9.44
CA SER A 129 5.28 7.90 8.77
C SER A 129 6.57 7.83 9.58
N ASP A 130 7.71 7.91 8.90
CA ASP A 130 8.98 8.15 9.59
C ASP A 130 8.94 9.46 10.38
N LYS A 131 9.62 9.49 11.53
CA LYS A 131 9.72 10.68 12.35
C LYS A 131 10.43 11.80 11.58
N ILE A 132 9.75 12.90 11.38
CA ILE A 132 10.35 14.16 10.96
C ILE A 132 10.89 14.83 12.22
N ILE A 133 11.98 15.53 12.11
CA ILE A 133 12.88 16.10 13.15
C ILE A 133 12.24 16.48 14.49
N ASP A 134 10.99 17.00 14.49
CA ASP A 134 10.19 17.33 15.68
C ASP A 134 8.74 16.85 15.54
N GLY A 135 8.18 16.30 16.62
CA GLY A 135 6.80 15.83 16.70
C GLY A 135 6.67 14.31 16.77
N SER A 136 5.41 13.83 16.82
CA SER A 136 5.07 12.41 16.79
C SER A 136 4.82 11.98 15.34
N PRO A 137 5.15 10.72 14.95
CA PRO A 137 4.78 10.17 13.67
C PRO A 137 3.25 10.13 13.51
N ASP A 138 2.76 10.59 12.38
CA ASP A 138 1.38 10.35 12.01
C ASP A 138 1.14 8.86 11.84
N ASN A 139 0.01 8.39 12.34
CA ASN A 139 -0.35 6.98 12.24
C ASN A 139 -1.86 6.78 12.14
N SER A 140 -2.22 5.65 11.56
CA SER A 140 -3.59 5.20 11.41
C SER A 140 -3.64 3.68 11.49
N ILE A 141 -4.73 3.13 12.02
CA ILE A 141 -4.90 1.70 12.22
C ILE A 141 -6.20 1.21 11.58
N SER A 142 -6.16 0.01 11.01
CA SER A 142 -7.33 -0.73 10.56
C SER A 142 -7.25 -2.16 11.07
N ALA A 143 -8.37 -2.71 11.58
CA ALA A 143 -8.44 -4.09 12.07
C ALA A 143 -9.55 -4.85 11.35
N ILE A 144 -9.26 -6.09 10.96
CA ILE A 144 -10.20 -7.01 10.32
C ILE A 144 -10.32 -8.25 11.18
N PRO A 145 -11.44 -8.45 11.87
CA PRO A 145 -11.66 -9.63 12.68
C PRO A 145 -11.87 -10.87 11.81
N CYS A 146 -11.23 -11.98 12.17
CA CYS A 146 -11.44 -13.28 11.54
C CYS A 146 -12.77 -13.93 11.91
N ASN A 147 -13.36 -13.53 13.06
CA ASN A 147 -14.69 -13.94 13.48
C ASN A 147 -15.64 -12.75 13.31
N GLN A 148 -16.61 -12.88 12.43
CA GLN A 148 -17.60 -11.86 12.13
C GLN A 148 -19.01 -12.38 12.44
N ALA A 149 -20.02 -11.51 12.36
CA ALA A 149 -21.42 -11.89 12.59
C ALA A 149 -21.91 -13.01 11.68
N VAL A 150 -21.32 -13.15 10.49
CA VAL A 150 -21.60 -14.23 9.52
C VAL A 150 -20.82 -15.52 9.82
N GLY A 151 -20.03 -15.57 10.89
CA GLY A 151 -19.18 -16.69 11.27
C GLY A 151 -17.68 -16.44 11.04
N LYS A 152 -16.89 -17.53 11.06
CA LYS A 152 -15.45 -17.48 10.83
C LYS A 152 -15.18 -17.24 9.34
N VAL A 153 -14.50 -16.15 9.02
CA VAL A 153 -14.18 -15.74 7.65
C VAL A 153 -12.72 -15.99 7.26
N CYS A 154 -11.82 -16.16 8.23
CA CYS A 154 -10.41 -16.47 7.95
C CYS A 154 -10.17 -17.99 7.87
N GLU A 155 -9.49 -18.41 6.82
CA GLU A 155 -8.94 -19.76 6.64
C GLU A 155 -7.42 -19.70 6.61
N PHE A 156 -6.76 -20.58 7.39
CA PHE A 156 -5.30 -20.71 7.41
C PHE A 156 -4.90 -21.79 6.43
N ALA A 157 -4.25 -21.41 5.32
CA ALA A 157 -3.81 -22.32 4.26
C ALA A 157 -2.46 -23.03 4.59
N TYR A 158 -1.89 -22.76 5.76
CA TYR A 158 -0.66 -23.39 6.25
C TYR A 158 -0.93 -24.25 7.50
N LYS A 159 -0.10 -25.26 7.71
CA LYS A 159 -0.13 -26.05 8.95
C LYS A 159 0.63 -25.30 10.05
N LYS A 160 -0.02 -25.09 11.18
CA LYS A 160 0.64 -24.67 12.42
C LYS A 160 1.52 -25.76 12.98
#